data_2192319808fcfc5f755d11ad2f8cf252
#
_entry.id   2192319808fcfc5f755d11ad2f8cf252
#
_cell.length_a   1.000
_cell.length_b   1.000
_cell.length_c   1.000
_cell.angle_alpha   90.00
_cell.angle_beta   90.00
_cell.angle_gamma   90.00
#
_symmetry.space_group_name_H-M   'P 1'
#
loop_
_entity.id
_entity.type
_entity.pdbx_description
1 polymer ?
#
loop_
_entity_poly.entity_id
_entity_poly.type
_entity_poly.pdbx_seq_one_letter_code
_entity_poly.pdbx_strand_id
1 'polypeptide(L)'
;MSGQYKIQYSAMDEFYSQIDGRMAEWIGQLELWITAYKNIEMMESYKGKSAESVKSYLQEVHMLLLCSIQQAMQLYRTKYLLYRKGYYDIEEDLYASLPQEILINVKERMGKESEVVSNIEEQAGTYISGISDIMFLSNPSAFYVKDTMDGIKQKAVSYTHLTLPTI
;
A
#
# COMPACT_ATOMS: atom_id res chain seq x y z
N MET A 1 20.44 -4.18 22.95
CA MET A 1 19.20 -4.98 22.96
C MET A 1 18.55 -4.75 21.59
N SER A 2 18.66 -5.67 20.64
CA SER A 2 17.92 -5.58 19.38
C SER A 2 16.46 -5.88 19.70
N GLY A 3 15.60 -4.85 19.63
CA GLY A 3 14.17 -5.05 19.75
C GLY A 3 13.71 -6.01 18.67
N GLN A 4 13.13 -7.13 19.05
CA GLN A 4 12.49 -8.04 18.10
C GLN A 4 11.20 -7.35 17.63
N TYR A 5 11.25 -6.72 16.47
CA TYR A 5 10.07 -6.21 15.81
C TYR A 5 9.21 -7.39 15.32
N LYS A 6 7.91 -7.33 15.58
CA LYS A 6 6.96 -8.31 15.09
C LYS A 6 5.68 -7.63 14.63
N ILE A 7 5.11 -8.12 13.56
CA ILE A 7 3.78 -7.71 13.12
C ILE A 7 2.76 -8.56 13.86
N GLN A 8 1.81 -7.90 14.51
CA GLN A 8 0.63 -8.53 15.13
C GLN A 8 -0.60 -8.10 14.33
N TYR A 9 -1.17 -9.02 13.58
CA TYR A 9 -2.26 -8.73 12.65
C TYR A 9 -3.52 -8.25 13.36
N SER A 10 -3.86 -8.81 14.52
CA SER A 10 -5.01 -8.35 15.31
C SER A 10 -4.87 -6.91 15.81
N ALA A 11 -3.69 -6.53 16.31
CA ALA A 11 -3.44 -5.16 16.75
C ALA A 11 -3.42 -4.18 15.56
N MET A 12 -2.89 -4.61 14.42
CA MET A 12 -2.90 -3.85 13.19
C MET A 12 -4.34 -3.64 12.69
N ASP A 13 -5.17 -4.68 12.69
CA ASP A 13 -6.57 -4.58 12.27
C ASP A 13 -7.38 -3.64 13.15
N GLU A 14 -7.21 -3.71 14.46
CA GLU A 14 -7.82 -2.78 15.41
C GLU A 14 -7.39 -1.32 15.12
N PHE A 15 -6.11 -1.09 14.92
CA PHE A 15 -5.55 0.23 14.60
C PHE A 15 -6.12 0.78 13.28
N TYR A 16 -6.19 -0.05 12.23
CA TYR A 16 -6.77 0.32 10.95
C TYR A 16 -8.26 0.65 11.08
N SER A 17 -9.00 -0.15 11.83
CA SER A 17 -10.43 0.07 12.05
C SER A 17 -10.70 1.40 12.77
N GLN A 18 -9.90 1.72 13.80
CA GLN A 18 -10.02 2.98 14.54
C GLN A 18 -9.73 4.20 13.65
N ILE A 19 -8.67 4.15 12.82
CA ILE A 19 -8.35 5.24 11.90
C ILE A 19 -9.42 5.40 10.83
N ASP A 20 -9.88 4.30 10.23
CA ASP A 20 -10.91 4.35 9.19
C ASP A 20 -12.21 4.96 9.72
N GLY A 21 -12.63 4.57 10.94
CA GLY A 21 -13.79 5.14 11.60
C GLY A 21 -13.64 6.64 11.86
N ARG A 22 -12.50 7.10 12.38
CA ARG A 22 -12.24 8.54 12.61
C ARG A 22 -12.20 9.33 11.31
N MET A 23 -11.59 8.79 10.26
CA MET A 23 -11.57 9.44 8.96
C MET A 23 -12.96 9.56 8.34
N ALA A 24 -13.78 8.53 8.45
CA ALA A 24 -15.17 8.57 8.00
C ALA A 24 -15.97 9.65 8.73
N GLU A 25 -15.80 9.78 10.04
CA GLU A 25 -16.43 10.80 10.87
C GLU A 25 -16.01 12.22 10.40
N TRP A 26 -14.71 12.47 10.24
CA TRP A 26 -14.21 13.78 9.81
C TRP A 26 -14.66 14.15 8.40
N ILE A 27 -14.68 13.20 7.47
CA ILE A 27 -15.21 13.41 6.11
C ILE A 27 -16.69 13.80 6.19
N GLY A 28 -17.47 13.11 7.03
CA GLY A 28 -18.89 13.46 7.24
C GLY A 28 -19.07 14.86 7.83
N GLN A 29 -18.23 15.30 8.75
CA GLN A 29 -18.26 16.67 9.28
C GLN A 29 -17.92 17.71 8.22
N LEU A 30 -16.94 17.45 7.35
CA LEU A 30 -16.62 18.33 6.22
C LEU A 30 -17.79 18.43 5.23
N GLU A 31 -18.52 17.36 4.97
CA GLU A 31 -19.72 17.36 4.13
C GLU A 31 -20.83 18.23 4.71
N LEU A 32 -21.02 18.19 6.03
CA LEU A 32 -21.98 19.09 6.69
C LEU A 32 -21.59 20.57 6.54
N TRP A 33 -20.32 20.90 6.67
CA TRP A 33 -19.85 22.28 6.47
C TRP A 33 -19.98 22.74 5.02
N ILE A 34 -19.62 21.90 4.06
CA ILE A 34 -19.81 22.16 2.62
C ILE A 34 -21.29 22.43 2.33
N THR A 35 -22.18 21.62 2.89
CA THR A 35 -23.63 21.80 2.74
C THR A 35 -24.11 23.11 3.37
N ALA A 36 -23.63 23.45 4.57
CA ALA A 36 -23.97 24.70 5.24
C ALA A 36 -23.54 25.93 4.41
N TYR A 37 -22.36 25.91 3.81
CA TYR A 37 -21.90 27.00 2.94
C TYR A 37 -22.72 27.13 1.65
N LYS A 38 -23.10 26.02 1.02
CA LYS A 38 -24.01 26.02 -0.13
C LYS A 38 -25.38 26.61 0.23
N ASN A 39 -25.89 26.34 1.42
CA ASN A 39 -27.14 26.91 1.89
C ASN A 39 -27.03 28.42 2.09
N ILE A 40 -25.91 28.95 2.60
CA ILE A 40 -25.68 30.41 2.71
C ILE A 40 -25.60 31.05 1.31
N GLU A 41 -24.91 30.40 0.36
CA GLU A 41 -24.82 30.87 -1.03
C GLU A 41 -26.20 31.01 -1.68
N MET A 42 -27.05 29.98 -1.51
CA MET A 42 -28.39 29.93 -2.07
C MET A 42 -29.43 30.75 -1.31
N MET A 43 -29.07 31.36 -0.17
CA MET A 43 -30.00 32.11 0.68
C MET A 43 -30.45 33.38 -0.01
N GLU A 44 -31.71 33.43 -0.48
CA GLU A 44 -32.29 34.59 -1.17
C GLU A 44 -32.53 35.79 -0.27
N SER A 45 -32.77 35.58 1.03
CA SER A 45 -32.95 36.65 2.01
C SER A 45 -31.67 37.41 2.35
N TYR A 46 -30.50 36.84 2.07
CA TYR A 46 -29.18 37.43 2.33
C TYR A 46 -28.67 38.11 1.06
N LYS A 47 -28.98 39.44 0.92
CA LYS A 47 -28.79 40.25 -0.29
C LYS A 47 -28.02 41.53 0.00
N GLY A 48 -27.47 42.11 -1.08
CA GLY A 48 -26.76 43.38 -1.09
C GLY A 48 -25.25 43.21 -1.23
N LYS A 49 -24.55 44.29 -1.52
CA LYS A 49 -23.11 44.26 -1.86
C LYS A 49 -22.25 43.51 -0.85
N SER A 50 -22.51 43.71 0.44
CA SER A 50 -21.74 43.00 1.52
C SER A 50 -22.07 41.53 1.53
N ALA A 51 -23.33 41.14 1.33
CA ALA A 51 -23.73 39.73 1.28
C ALA A 51 -23.11 39.01 0.08
N GLU A 52 -23.11 39.67 -1.08
CA GLU A 52 -22.46 39.14 -2.30
C GLU A 52 -20.96 38.95 -2.11
N SER A 53 -20.28 39.91 -1.48
CA SER A 53 -18.86 39.80 -1.17
C SER A 53 -18.57 38.63 -0.22
N VAL A 54 -19.44 38.41 0.78
CA VAL A 54 -19.30 37.26 1.69
C VAL A 54 -19.54 35.94 0.96
N LYS A 55 -20.58 35.84 0.13
CA LYS A 55 -20.87 34.64 -0.66
C LYS A 55 -19.71 34.30 -1.61
N SER A 56 -19.18 35.31 -2.34
CA SER A 56 -18.03 35.13 -3.23
C SER A 56 -16.77 34.60 -2.44
N TYR A 57 -16.50 35.24 -1.30
CA TYR A 57 -15.37 34.78 -0.45
C TYR A 57 -15.56 33.36 0.09
N LEU A 58 -16.76 33.00 0.51
CA LEU A 58 -17.07 31.64 0.94
C LEU A 58 -16.85 30.63 -0.19
N GLN A 59 -17.29 30.97 -1.40
CA GLN A 59 -17.16 30.12 -2.57
C GLN A 59 -15.69 29.98 -3.04
N GLU A 60 -15.01 31.10 -3.20
CA GLU A 60 -13.67 31.16 -3.79
C GLU A 60 -12.57 30.69 -2.85
N VAL A 61 -12.75 30.84 -1.53
CA VAL A 61 -11.74 30.51 -0.55
C VAL A 61 -12.14 29.29 0.29
N HIS A 62 -13.25 29.41 1.03
CA HIS A 62 -13.61 28.36 2.00
C HIS A 62 -14.08 27.07 1.35
N MET A 63 -14.91 27.16 0.32
CA MET A 63 -15.41 25.98 -0.39
C MET A 63 -14.27 25.23 -1.06
N LEU A 64 -13.37 25.95 -1.74
CA LEU A 64 -12.21 25.34 -2.39
C LEU A 64 -11.31 24.64 -1.37
N LEU A 65 -11.06 25.28 -0.21
CA LEU A 65 -10.24 24.70 0.85
C LEU A 65 -10.88 23.44 1.42
N LEU A 66 -12.18 23.48 1.78
CA LEU A 66 -12.89 22.34 2.34
C LEU A 66 -12.96 21.15 1.38
N CYS A 67 -13.26 21.39 0.10
CA CYS A 67 -13.25 20.35 -0.92
C CYS A 67 -11.84 19.74 -1.10
N SER A 68 -10.79 20.56 -1.07
CA SER A 68 -9.41 20.09 -1.18
C SER A 68 -9.02 19.22 0.02
N ILE A 69 -9.40 19.62 1.23
CA ILE A 69 -9.16 18.82 2.45
C ILE A 69 -9.93 17.50 2.37
N GLN A 70 -11.20 17.53 1.98
CA GLN A 70 -12.02 16.33 1.83
C GLN A 70 -11.40 15.35 0.83
N GLN A 71 -10.97 15.84 -0.33
CA GLN A 71 -10.31 15.00 -1.34
C GLN A 71 -8.99 14.41 -0.82
N ALA A 72 -8.18 15.21 -0.13
CA ALA A 72 -6.93 14.73 0.47
C ALA A 72 -7.20 13.64 1.51
N MET A 73 -8.22 13.79 2.35
CA MET A 73 -8.59 12.78 3.34
C MET A 73 -9.13 11.49 2.70
N GLN A 74 -9.94 11.60 1.65
CA GLN A 74 -10.43 10.43 0.90
C GLN A 74 -9.27 9.69 0.23
N LEU A 75 -8.34 10.41 -0.38
CA LEU A 75 -7.15 9.83 -0.98
C LEU A 75 -6.29 9.12 0.07
N TYR A 76 -6.07 9.75 1.23
CA TYR A 76 -5.32 9.17 2.33
C TYR A 76 -5.98 7.90 2.84
N ARG A 77 -7.30 7.91 3.08
CA ARG A 77 -8.09 6.74 3.48
C ARG A 77 -7.94 5.59 2.48
N THR A 78 -8.04 5.87 1.19
CA THR A 78 -7.88 4.86 0.13
C THR A 78 -6.48 4.25 0.15
N LYS A 79 -5.43 5.08 0.24
CA LYS A 79 -4.04 4.61 0.33
C LYS A 79 -3.80 3.77 1.58
N TYR A 80 -4.41 4.16 2.68
CA TYR A 80 -4.32 3.44 3.93
C TYR A 80 -4.96 2.05 3.87
N LEU A 81 -6.13 1.92 3.23
CA LEU A 81 -6.78 0.63 2.99
C LEU A 81 -5.98 -0.28 2.06
N LEU A 82 -5.36 0.28 1.01
CA LEU A 82 -4.46 -0.46 0.13
C LEU A 82 -3.24 -0.99 0.90
N TYR A 83 -2.72 -0.18 1.81
CA TYR A 83 -1.61 -0.57 2.67
C TYR A 83 -1.99 -1.74 3.58
N ARG A 84 -3.16 -1.65 4.24
CA ARG A 84 -3.72 -2.74 5.03
C ARG A 84 -3.85 -4.02 4.21
N LYS A 85 -4.42 -3.93 3.00
CA LYS A 85 -4.55 -5.07 2.10
C LYS A 85 -3.20 -5.74 1.82
N GLY A 86 -2.15 -4.96 1.59
CA GLY A 86 -0.81 -5.49 1.35
C GLY A 86 -0.30 -6.41 2.46
N TYR A 87 -0.64 -6.16 3.72
CA TYR A 87 -0.28 -7.05 4.83
C TYR A 87 -1.05 -8.37 4.77
N TYR A 88 -2.34 -8.35 4.43
CA TYR A 88 -3.16 -9.56 4.30
C TYR A 88 -2.81 -10.40 3.08
N ASP A 89 -2.16 -9.83 2.07
CA ASP A 89 -1.61 -10.58 0.93
C ASP A 89 -0.43 -11.49 1.34
N ILE A 90 0.12 -11.31 2.56
CA ILE A 90 1.19 -12.17 3.09
C ILE A 90 0.64 -13.28 3.97
N GLU A 91 -0.27 -12.91 4.88
CA GLU A 91 -0.84 -13.79 5.87
C GLU A 91 -2.29 -13.38 6.14
N GLU A 92 -3.21 -14.28 5.91
CA GLU A 92 -4.65 -14.05 6.08
C GLU A 92 -5.12 -14.27 7.52
N ASP A 93 -4.34 -14.99 8.33
CA ASP A 93 -4.71 -15.27 9.71
C ASP A 93 -4.55 -14.02 10.60
N LEU A 94 -5.70 -13.55 11.11
CA LEU A 94 -5.77 -12.38 12.00
C LEU A 94 -4.96 -12.55 13.29
N TYR A 95 -4.75 -13.78 13.74
CA TYR A 95 -4.00 -14.10 14.96
C TYR A 95 -2.51 -14.39 14.67
N ALA A 96 -2.11 -14.35 13.42
CA ALA A 96 -0.71 -14.54 13.06
C ALA A 96 0.18 -13.46 13.70
N SER A 97 1.38 -13.87 14.00
CA SER A 97 2.45 -12.99 14.49
C SER A 97 3.70 -13.26 13.67
N LEU A 98 4.13 -12.28 12.89
CA LEU A 98 5.25 -12.42 11.97
C LEU A 98 6.47 -11.66 12.50
N PRO A 99 7.46 -12.35 13.09
CA PRO A 99 8.72 -11.75 13.49
C PRO A 99 9.51 -11.25 12.27
N GLN A 100 10.15 -10.09 12.42
CA GLN A 100 11.01 -9.52 11.36
C GLN A 100 12.11 -10.48 10.91
N GLU A 101 12.62 -11.28 11.81
CA GLU A 101 13.66 -12.29 11.53
C GLU A 101 13.21 -13.30 10.47
N ILE A 102 11.93 -13.71 10.50
CA ILE A 102 11.38 -14.63 9.49
C ILE A 102 11.40 -13.96 8.11
N LEU A 103 11.04 -12.68 8.00
CA LEU A 103 11.07 -11.95 6.73
C LEU A 103 12.50 -11.82 6.18
N ILE A 104 13.47 -11.56 7.06
CA ILE A 104 14.88 -11.49 6.67
C ILE A 104 15.36 -12.86 6.17
N ASN A 105 15.04 -13.94 6.89
CA ASN A 105 15.40 -15.31 6.50
C ASN A 105 14.75 -15.71 5.16
N VAL A 106 13.48 -15.35 4.94
CA VAL A 106 12.81 -15.61 3.65
C VAL A 106 13.51 -14.87 2.51
N LYS A 107 13.85 -13.58 2.71
CA LYS A 107 14.60 -12.79 1.72
C LYS A 107 15.94 -13.45 1.35
N GLU A 108 16.70 -13.87 2.35
CA GLU A 108 18.01 -14.51 2.14
C GLU A 108 17.88 -15.87 1.44
N ARG A 109 16.91 -16.70 1.87
CA ARG A 109 16.63 -17.97 1.20
C ARG A 109 16.23 -17.79 -0.25
N MET A 110 15.30 -16.90 -0.55
CA MET A 110 14.89 -16.62 -1.93
C MET A 110 16.06 -16.17 -2.79
N GLY A 111 17.02 -15.40 -2.24
CA GLY A 111 18.25 -15.04 -2.94
C GLY A 111 19.10 -16.24 -3.29
N LYS A 112 19.37 -17.11 -2.33
CA LYS A 112 20.19 -18.33 -2.51
C LYS A 112 19.53 -19.32 -3.48
N GLU A 113 18.23 -19.56 -3.32
CA GLU A 113 17.49 -20.48 -4.20
C GLU A 113 17.43 -19.96 -5.65
N SER A 114 17.33 -18.63 -5.85
CA SER A 114 17.39 -18.02 -7.17
C SER A 114 18.75 -18.25 -7.84
N GLU A 115 19.86 -18.19 -7.11
CA GLU A 115 21.20 -18.54 -7.61
C GLU A 115 21.31 -20.02 -7.99
N VAL A 116 20.76 -20.92 -7.17
CA VAL A 116 20.74 -22.36 -7.46
C VAL A 116 19.96 -22.63 -8.75
N VAL A 117 18.79 -22.02 -8.92
CA VAL A 117 17.97 -22.15 -10.14
C VAL A 117 18.73 -21.62 -11.36
N SER A 118 19.45 -20.50 -11.24
CA SER A 118 20.28 -19.97 -12.34
C SER A 118 21.42 -20.93 -12.72
N ASN A 119 22.09 -21.54 -11.75
CA ASN A 119 23.14 -22.51 -11.99
C ASN A 119 22.60 -23.77 -12.67
N ILE A 120 21.42 -24.26 -12.30
CA ILE A 120 20.77 -25.40 -12.95
C ILE A 120 20.42 -25.07 -14.40
N GLU A 121 19.87 -23.86 -14.68
CA GLU A 121 19.56 -23.40 -16.02
C GLU A 121 20.80 -23.33 -16.91
N GLU A 122 21.92 -22.82 -16.39
CA GLU A 122 23.20 -22.74 -17.10
C GLU A 122 23.78 -24.13 -17.39
N GLN A 123 23.77 -25.03 -16.39
CA GLN A 123 24.24 -26.42 -16.56
C GLN A 123 23.40 -27.16 -17.61
N ALA A 124 22.06 -27.02 -17.54
CA ALA A 124 21.17 -27.62 -18.53
C ALA A 124 21.47 -27.09 -19.94
N GLY A 125 21.68 -25.77 -20.09
CA GLY A 125 22.08 -25.17 -21.36
C GLY A 125 23.42 -25.73 -21.89
N THR A 126 24.39 -25.93 -21.01
CA THR A 126 25.70 -26.51 -21.35
C THR A 126 25.55 -27.93 -21.85
N TYR A 127 24.77 -28.80 -21.16
CA TYR A 127 24.53 -30.19 -21.58
C TYR A 127 23.78 -30.24 -22.91
N ILE A 128 22.75 -29.41 -23.11
CA ILE A 128 21.99 -29.33 -24.35
C ILE A 128 22.88 -28.89 -25.51
N SER A 129 23.75 -27.90 -25.30
CA SER A 129 24.72 -27.47 -26.30
C SER A 129 25.72 -28.56 -26.65
N GLY A 130 26.11 -29.38 -25.69
CA GLY A 130 27.04 -30.53 -25.90
C GLY A 130 26.47 -31.66 -26.77
N ILE A 131 25.16 -31.74 -26.95
CA ILE A 131 24.48 -32.73 -27.80
C ILE A 131 23.76 -32.14 -28.99
N SER A 132 24.00 -30.89 -29.28
CA SER A 132 23.29 -30.12 -30.35
C SER A 132 23.55 -30.65 -31.76
N ASP A 133 24.63 -31.40 -31.98
CA ASP A 133 24.97 -32.10 -33.21
C ASP A 133 24.16 -33.40 -33.40
N ILE A 134 23.62 -33.94 -32.31
CA ILE A 134 22.86 -35.21 -32.34
C ILE A 134 21.35 -34.89 -32.33
N MET A 135 20.93 -33.91 -31.53
CA MET A 135 19.52 -33.60 -31.35
C MET A 135 19.32 -32.11 -31.04
N PHE A 136 18.32 -31.52 -31.72
CA PHE A 136 17.91 -30.16 -31.38
C PHE A 136 16.97 -30.17 -30.17
N LEU A 137 17.41 -29.55 -29.08
CA LEU A 137 16.62 -29.30 -27.88
C LEU A 137 16.63 -27.82 -27.57
N SER A 138 15.49 -27.30 -27.11
CA SER A 138 15.42 -25.92 -26.62
C SER A 138 15.94 -25.84 -25.18
N ASN A 139 16.68 -24.79 -24.87
CA ASN A 139 17.11 -24.53 -23.50
C ASN A 139 15.90 -24.34 -22.58
N PRO A 140 15.88 -24.93 -21.39
CA PRO A 140 14.87 -24.68 -20.40
C PRO A 140 14.96 -23.21 -19.93
N SER A 141 13.84 -22.61 -19.61
CA SER A 141 13.79 -21.26 -19.04
C SER A 141 13.23 -21.29 -17.63
N ALA A 142 14.02 -20.82 -16.70
CA ALA A 142 13.61 -20.64 -15.30
C ALA A 142 12.99 -19.26 -15.01
N PHE A 143 12.66 -18.49 -16.06
CA PHE A 143 12.16 -17.12 -15.94
C PHE A 143 11.02 -16.97 -14.93
N TYR A 144 9.96 -17.76 -15.04
CA TYR A 144 8.79 -17.68 -14.16
C TYR A 144 9.12 -18.02 -12.69
N VAL A 145 10.01 -18.98 -12.47
CA VAL A 145 10.43 -19.36 -11.11
C VAL A 145 11.23 -18.23 -10.47
N LYS A 146 12.18 -17.65 -11.21
CA LYS A 146 13.01 -16.52 -10.74
C LYS A 146 12.18 -15.27 -10.52
N ASP A 147 11.26 -14.94 -11.41
CA ASP A 147 10.33 -13.81 -11.28
C ASP A 147 9.46 -13.94 -10.02
N THR A 148 8.94 -15.14 -9.75
CA THR A 148 8.17 -15.42 -8.54
C THR A 148 9.03 -15.26 -7.28
N MET A 149 10.27 -15.78 -7.28
CA MET A 149 11.21 -15.65 -6.15
C MET A 149 11.58 -14.18 -5.89
N ASP A 150 11.83 -13.42 -6.94
CA ASP A 150 12.11 -11.98 -6.82
C ASP A 150 10.88 -11.21 -6.32
N GLY A 151 9.68 -11.57 -6.74
CA GLY A 151 8.43 -11.02 -6.20
C GLY A 151 8.28 -11.25 -4.68
N ILE A 152 8.56 -12.47 -4.21
CA ILE A 152 8.55 -12.81 -2.78
C ILE A 152 9.63 -12.01 -2.02
N LYS A 153 10.84 -11.93 -2.57
CA LYS A 153 11.96 -11.18 -1.99
C LYS A 153 11.64 -9.69 -1.87
N GLN A 154 11.05 -9.08 -2.91
CA GLN A 154 10.64 -7.68 -2.88
C GLN A 154 9.55 -7.43 -1.85
N LYS A 155 8.55 -8.30 -1.75
CA LYS A 155 7.53 -8.23 -0.69
C LYS A 155 8.18 -8.27 0.70
N ALA A 156 9.05 -9.25 0.96
CA ALA A 156 9.74 -9.37 2.25
C ALA A 156 10.56 -8.11 2.59
N VAL A 157 11.23 -7.48 1.60
CA VAL A 157 11.96 -6.21 1.77
C VAL A 157 11.02 -5.06 2.10
N SER A 158 9.94 -4.91 1.35
CA SER A 158 8.97 -3.83 1.58
C SER A 158 8.44 -3.86 3.01
N TYR A 159 8.14 -5.04 3.54
CA TYR A 159 7.64 -5.20 4.90
C TYR A 159 8.67 -4.95 5.98
N THR A 160 9.93 -5.30 5.76
CA THR A 160 10.99 -4.96 6.73
C THR A 160 11.25 -3.45 6.82
N HIS A 161 11.04 -2.70 5.72
CA HIS A 161 11.15 -1.23 5.72
C HIS A 161 9.93 -0.53 6.33
N LEU A 162 8.74 -1.13 6.23
CA LEU A 162 7.50 -0.58 6.76
C LEU A 162 7.37 -0.73 8.29
N THR A 163 8.08 -1.70 8.87
CA THR A 163 8.09 -1.94 10.32
C THR A 163 9.10 -1.08 11.08
N LEU A 164 9.93 -0.29 10.39
CA LEU A 164 10.82 0.67 11.03
C LEU A 164 10.05 1.98 11.26
N PRO A 165 9.77 2.38 12.52
CA PRO A 165 9.31 3.73 12.78
C PRO A 165 10.42 4.67 12.31
N THR A 166 10.11 5.50 11.33
CA THR A 166 10.92 6.69 11.04
C THR A 166 10.68 7.64 12.20
N ILE A 167 11.59 7.60 13.19
CA ILE A 167 11.66 8.61 14.26
C ILE A 167 12.39 9.82 13.69
#